data_73ceee9ab5fe2e74744a2d4f58910d76
#
_entry.id   73ceee9ab5fe2e74744a2d4f58910d76
#
_cell.length_a   1.000
_cell.length_b   1.000
_cell.length_c   1.000
_cell.angle_alpha   90.00
_cell.angle_beta   90.00
_cell.angle_gamma   90.00
#
_symmetry.space_group_name_H-M   'P 1'
#
loop_
_entity.id
_entity.type
_entity.pdbx_description
1 polymer ?
#
loop_
_entity_poly.entity_id
_entity_poly.type
_entity_poly.pdbx_seq_one_letter_code
_entity_poly.pdbx_strand_id
1 'polypeptide(L)'
;MKKEIRTVVYDDELHIEAYRFEGIVQPFPNHFHEYYVIGFVEKGERVLSCKSQEYTIKKGDILLFNPGDNHACVQSDDGTLDYRSLNITKEVMLDLAEEVTGKRELPGFSENVIFDEEITCYLSPLHELVMKGSCEFGKEENLLLLISLLIQQYGEPFENCIPDCPDEIEKACIFMEQHFAERIYLDQICRCAGLSKSTLLRAFTK
;
A
#
# COMPACT_ATOMS: atom_id res chain seq x y z
N MET A 1 0.88 -28.44 -9.24
CA MET A 1 0.65 -27.01 -8.89
C MET A 1 1.69 -26.61 -7.86
N LYS A 2 2.49 -25.56 -8.09
CA LYS A 2 3.34 -24.99 -7.04
C LYS A 2 2.41 -24.41 -5.96
N LYS A 3 2.73 -24.70 -4.70
CA LYS A 3 1.97 -24.17 -3.56
C LYS A 3 2.27 -22.68 -3.43
N GLU A 4 1.22 -21.86 -3.31
CA GLU A 4 1.38 -20.44 -2.95
C GLU A 4 2.00 -20.34 -1.56
N ILE A 5 2.98 -19.47 -1.42
CA ILE A 5 3.67 -19.21 -0.15
C ILE A 5 3.47 -17.72 0.17
N ARG A 6 3.04 -17.45 1.38
CA ARG A 6 2.87 -16.11 1.93
C ARG A 6 3.56 -16.07 3.29
N THR A 7 4.58 -15.25 3.40
CA THR A 7 5.35 -15.07 4.63
C THR A 7 5.33 -13.60 5.02
N VAL A 8 5.13 -13.33 6.30
CA VAL A 8 5.17 -11.99 6.87
C VAL A 8 6.13 -12.02 8.05
N VAL A 9 7.00 -11.04 8.14
CA VAL A 9 7.92 -10.83 9.26
C VAL A 9 7.78 -9.39 9.72
N TYR A 10 7.60 -9.21 11.03
CA TYR A 10 7.66 -7.90 11.68
C TYR A 10 9.07 -7.68 12.22
N ASP A 11 9.61 -6.50 11.98
CA ASP A 11 10.91 -6.07 12.50
C ASP A 11 10.70 -5.16 13.70
N ASP A 12 11.10 -5.63 14.89
CA ASP A 12 10.90 -4.91 16.15
C ASP A 12 11.80 -3.68 16.30
N GLU A 13 12.91 -3.59 15.54
CA GLU A 13 13.82 -2.44 15.58
C GLU A 13 13.35 -1.31 14.66
N LEU A 14 12.95 -1.65 13.44
CA LEU A 14 12.48 -0.70 12.44
C LEU A 14 10.97 -0.41 12.52
N HIS A 15 10.23 -1.22 13.26
CA HIS A 15 8.76 -1.17 13.37
C HIS A 15 8.04 -1.25 12.03
N ILE A 16 8.57 -2.07 11.10
CA ILE A 16 8.02 -2.32 9.77
C ILE A 16 7.71 -3.79 9.56
N GLU A 17 6.85 -4.09 8.59
CA GLU A 17 6.58 -5.45 8.16
C GLU A 17 7.19 -5.72 6.78
N ALA A 18 7.76 -6.90 6.59
CA ALA A 18 8.15 -7.40 5.28
C ALA A 18 7.24 -8.55 4.84
N TYR A 19 6.70 -8.44 3.63
CA TYR A 19 5.86 -9.45 2.99
C TYR A 19 6.62 -10.12 1.85
N ARG A 20 6.53 -11.44 1.80
CA ARG A 20 7.07 -12.25 0.71
C ARG A 20 6.00 -13.19 0.20
N PHE A 21 5.57 -12.99 -1.02
CA PHE A 21 4.60 -13.80 -1.71
C PHE A 21 5.26 -14.51 -2.90
N GLU A 22 5.09 -15.83 -2.98
CA GLU A 22 5.69 -16.67 -4.03
C GLU A 22 4.63 -17.57 -4.65
N GLY A 23 4.63 -17.64 -5.98
CA GLY A 23 3.75 -18.51 -6.73
C GLY A 23 2.28 -18.14 -6.68
N ILE A 24 1.95 -16.86 -6.46
CA ILE A 24 0.58 -16.39 -6.31
C ILE A 24 -0.16 -16.50 -7.63
N VAL A 25 -1.28 -17.20 -7.62
CA VAL A 25 -2.20 -17.34 -8.76
C VAL A 25 -3.44 -16.48 -8.56
N GLN A 26 -3.89 -16.32 -7.31
CA GLN A 26 -5.12 -15.60 -7.00
C GLN A 26 -5.02 -14.11 -7.35
N PRO A 27 -6.10 -13.48 -7.83
CA PRO A 27 -6.16 -12.05 -7.96
C PRO A 27 -6.22 -11.39 -6.58
N PHE A 28 -5.73 -10.18 -6.49
CA PHE A 28 -5.97 -9.30 -5.34
C PHE A 28 -7.17 -8.41 -5.69
N PRO A 29 -8.32 -8.61 -5.01
CA PRO A 29 -9.51 -7.79 -5.25
C PRO A 29 -9.25 -6.33 -4.87
N ASN A 30 -10.13 -5.43 -5.26
CA ASN A 30 -10.00 -4.02 -4.93
C ASN A 30 -10.00 -3.80 -3.40
N HIS A 31 -8.94 -3.16 -2.89
CA HIS A 31 -8.72 -2.88 -1.47
C HIS A 31 -7.76 -1.70 -1.31
N PHE A 32 -7.59 -1.23 -0.10
CA PHE A 32 -6.60 -0.23 0.29
C PHE A 32 -5.91 -0.65 1.60
N HIS A 33 -4.85 0.04 1.93
CA HIS A 33 -4.12 -0.12 3.20
C HIS A 33 -4.12 1.19 3.97
N GLU A 34 -4.06 1.14 5.30
CA GLU A 34 -3.91 2.34 6.15
C GLU A 34 -2.44 2.74 6.37
N TYR A 35 -1.53 2.00 5.75
CA TYR A 35 -0.09 2.16 5.81
C TYR A 35 0.50 2.30 4.40
N TYR A 36 1.76 2.73 4.32
CA TYR A 36 2.50 2.75 3.07
C TYR A 36 2.93 1.35 2.67
N VAL A 37 2.84 1.05 1.38
CA VAL A 37 3.38 -0.17 0.80
C VAL A 37 4.45 0.20 -0.22
N ILE A 38 5.67 -0.26 0.01
CA ILE A 38 6.79 -0.14 -0.93
C ILE A 38 7.10 -1.56 -1.39
N GLY A 39 6.59 -1.94 -2.55
CA GLY A 39 6.69 -3.30 -3.06
C GLY A 39 7.51 -3.40 -4.33
N PHE A 40 7.91 -4.61 -4.70
CA PHE A 40 8.55 -4.88 -5.96
C PHE A 40 8.20 -6.26 -6.50
N VAL A 41 8.18 -6.36 -7.82
CA VAL A 41 7.86 -7.59 -8.54
C VAL A 41 9.14 -8.36 -8.83
N GLU A 42 9.26 -9.57 -8.27
CA GLU A 42 10.39 -10.47 -8.52
C GLU A 42 10.20 -11.33 -9.76
N LYS A 43 8.94 -11.71 -10.03
CA LYS A 43 8.58 -12.57 -11.14
C LYS A 43 7.10 -12.47 -11.48
N GLY A 44 6.80 -12.70 -12.75
CA GLY A 44 5.45 -12.69 -13.28
C GLY A 44 5.03 -11.35 -13.83
N GLU A 45 3.81 -11.32 -14.35
CA GLU A 45 3.18 -10.14 -14.91
C GLU A 45 1.74 -10.06 -14.43
N ARG A 46 1.24 -8.86 -14.16
CA ARG A 46 -0.11 -8.60 -13.69
C ARG A 46 -0.64 -7.29 -14.27
N VAL A 47 -1.95 -7.15 -14.29
CA VAL A 47 -2.60 -5.87 -14.49
C VAL A 47 -2.95 -5.30 -13.12
N LEU A 48 -2.34 -4.17 -12.78
CA LEU A 48 -2.60 -3.39 -11.58
C LEU A 48 -3.52 -2.22 -11.94
N SER A 49 -4.65 -2.11 -11.26
CA SER A 49 -5.52 -0.93 -11.31
C SER A 49 -5.33 -0.13 -10.03
N CYS A 50 -4.94 1.13 -10.14
CA CYS A 50 -4.80 2.05 -9.01
C CYS A 50 -5.22 3.47 -9.42
N LYS A 51 -6.02 4.15 -8.58
CA LYS A 51 -6.47 5.54 -8.82
C LYS A 51 -7.04 5.75 -10.23
N SER A 52 -7.86 4.82 -10.71
CA SER A 52 -8.46 4.84 -12.06
C SER A 52 -7.45 4.77 -13.22
N GLN A 53 -6.23 4.38 -12.96
CA GLN A 53 -5.21 4.05 -13.96
C GLN A 53 -4.93 2.55 -13.95
N GLU A 54 -4.56 2.02 -15.12
CA GLU A 54 -4.16 0.63 -15.28
C GLU A 54 -2.69 0.55 -15.71
N TYR A 55 -1.98 -0.37 -15.07
CA TYR A 55 -0.56 -0.62 -15.31
C TYR A 55 -0.35 -2.11 -15.59
N THR A 56 0.47 -2.43 -16.55
CA THR A 56 1.02 -3.79 -16.67
C THR A 56 2.32 -3.84 -15.88
N ILE A 57 2.27 -4.46 -14.71
CA ILE A 57 3.42 -4.62 -13.83
C ILE A 57 4.15 -5.93 -14.11
N LYS A 58 5.48 -5.87 -14.06
CA LYS A 58 6.37 -7.00 -14.37
C LYS A 58 7.62 -6.98 -13.49
N LYS A 59 8.45 -8.00 -13.65
CA LYS A 59 9.73 -8.09 -12.91
C LYS A 59 10.54 -6.80 -13.01
N GLY A 60 10.95 -6.29 -11.85
CA GLY A 60 11.75 -5.08 -11.67
C GLY A 60 10.91 -3.84 -11.37
N ASP A 61 9.60 -3.88 -11.59
CA ASP A 61 8.73 -2.77 -11.23
C ASP A 61 8.59 -2.66 -9.71
N ILE A 62 8.64 -1.43 -9.23
CA ILE A 62 8.43 -1.04 -7.84
C ILE A 62 7.03 -0.45 -7.72
N LEU A 63 6.30 -0.86 -6.70
CA LEU A 63 4.94 -0.42 -6.43
C LEU A 63 4.93 0.48 -5.20
N LEU A 64 4.38 1.68 -5.33
CA LEU A 64 4.25 2.66 -4.26
C LEU A 64 2.78 2.93 -3.99
N PHE A 65 2.28 2.50 -2.82
CA PHE A 65 0.93 2.82 -2.40
C PHE A 65 0.96 3.68 -1.15
N ASN A 66 0.32 4.83 -1.24
CA ASN A 66 0.04 5.67 -0.08
C ASN A 66 -1.08 5.05 0.76
N PRO A 67 -1.17 5.39 2.05
CA PRO A 67 -2.34 5.06 2.86
C PRO A 67 -3.63 5.54 2.19
N GLY A 68 -4.59 4.63 2.01
CA GLY A 68 -5.87 4.91 1.35
C GLY A 68 -5.89 4.75 -0.18
N ASP A 69 -4.76 4.49 -0.83
CA ASP A 69 -4.71 4.22 -2.27
C ASP A 69 -5.46 2.93 -2.60
N ASN A 70 -6.58 3.08 -3.29
CA ASN A 70 -7.42 1.96 -3.69
C ASN A 70 -6.82 1.26 -4.92
N HIS A 71 -6.58 -0.04 -4.82
CA HIS A 71 -5.94 -0.80 -5.90
C HIS A 71 -6.43 -2.24 -5.98
N ALA A 72 -6.32 -2.81 -7.18
CA ALA A 72 -6.59 -4.21 -7.47
C ALA A 72 -5.50 -4.75 -8.39
N CYS A 73 -5.21 -6.04 -8.28
CA CYS A 73 -4.23 -6.68 -9.13
C CYS A 73 -4.78 -8.00 -9.66
N VAL A 74 -4.89 -8.11 -10.97
CA VAL A 74 -5.44 -9.29 -11.64
C VAL A 74 -4.40 -9.94 -12.55
N GLN A 75 -4.61 -11.20 -12.88
CA GLN A 75 -3.75 -11.92 -13.81
C GLN A 75 -3.86 -11.32 -15.21
N SER A 76 -2.71 -11.18 -15.88
CA SER A 76 -2.62 -10.90 -17.31
C SER A 76 -2.50 -12.17 -18.16
N ASP A 77 -2.01 -13.26 -17.53
CA ASP A 77 -1.76 -14.56 -18.14
C ASP A 77 -1.99 -15.70 -17.12
N ASP A 78 -1.68 -16.93 -17.48
CA ASP A 78 -1.72 -18.11 -16.58
C ASP A 78 -0.49 -18.22 -15.67
N GLY A 79 0.35 -17.18 -15.61
CA GLY A 79 1.58 -17.14 -14.84
C GLY A 79 1.34 -16.92 -13.34
N THR A 80 2.41 -17.09 -12.58
CA THR A 80 2.42 -16.82 -11.13
C THR A 80 3.15 -15.52 -10.84
N LEU A 81 2.71 -14.81 -9.78
CA LEU A 81 3.39 -13.63 -9.28
C LEU A 81 4.26 -14.00 -8.07
N ASP A 82 5.53 -13.57 -8.11
CA ASP A 82 6.38 -13.48 -6.93
C ASP A 82 6.55 -11.99 -6.60
N TYR A 83 6.12 -11.58 -5.41
CA TYR A 83 6.03 -10.19 -4.98
C TYR A 83 6.54 -10.03 -3.56
N ARG A 84 7.22 -8.93 -3.32
CA ARG A 84 7.73 -8.55 -2.01
C ARG A 84 7.34 -7.12 -1.68
N SER A 85 7.16 -6.83 -0.40
CA SER A 85 6.92 -5.45 0.05
C SER A 85 7.42 -5.20 1.46
N LEU A 86 7.67 -3.93 1.73
CA LEU A 86 7.79 -3.35 3.05
C LEU A 86 6.53 -2.54 3.32
N ASN A 87 5.92 -2.75 4.48
CA ASN A 87 4.74 -2.03 4.93
C ASN A 87 5.14 -1.15 6.11
N ILE A 88 4.88 0.15 6.00
CA ILE A 88 5.33 1.17 6.91
C ILE A 88 4.13 1.95 7.41
N THR A 89 3.90 1.98 8.72
CA THR A 89 2.78 2.75 9.30
C THR A 89 2.97 4.25 9.10
N LYS A 90 1.89 5.02 9.19
CA LYS A 90 1.96 6.50 9.10
C LYS A 90 2.87 7.10 10.16
N GLU A 91 2.86 6.53 11.38
CA GLU A 91 3.68 7.01 12.49
C GLU A 91 5.17 6.80 12.20
N VAL A 92 5.55 5.61 11.80
CA VAL A 92 6.95 5.30 11.43
C VAL A 92 7.38 6.14 10.23
N MET A 93 6.51 6.32 9.22
CA MET A 93 6.83 7.17 8.07
C MET A 93 7.00 8.64 8.45
N LEU A 94 6.23 9.16 9.42
CA LEU A 94 6.40 10.52 9.94
C LEU A 94 7.77 10.70 10.60
N ASP A 95 8.21 9.73 11.41
CA ASP A 95 9.52 9.78 12.07
C ASP A 95 10.65 9.70 11.04
N LEU A 96 10.55 8.80 10.06
CA LEU A 96 11.51 8.67 8.96
C LEU A 96 11.56 9.96 8.11
N ALA A 97 10.41 10.53 7.76
CA ALA A 97 10.34 11.76 6.99
C ALA A 97 10.95 12.95 7.73
N GLU A 98 10.70 13.07 9.04
CA GLU A 98 11.32 14.10 9.89
C GLU A 98 12.84 13.96 9.91
N GLU A 99 13.36 12.75 10.02
CA GLU A 99 14.79 12.48 10.06
C GLU A 99 15.48 12.83 8.74
N VAL A 100 14.89 12.47 7.60
CA VAL A 100 15.52 12.69 6.29
C VAL A 100 15.28 14.09 5.72
N THR A 101 14.18 14.77 6.08
CA THR A 101 13.80 16.08 5.51
C THR A 101 13.87 17.24 6.51
N GLY A 102 13.92 16.94 7.81
CA GLY A 102 13.79 17.92 8.89
C GLY A 102 12.35 18.40 9.09
N LYS A 103 11.37 17.80 8.44
CA LYS A 103 9.95 18.14 8.55
C LYS A 103 9.13 16.92 8.93
N ARG A 104 8.27 17.06 9.94
CA ARG A 104 7.36 16.00 10.38
C ARG A 104 6.06 16.02 9.56
N GLU A 105 6.18 15.67 8.30
CA GLU A 105 5.08 15.65 7.35
C GLU A 105 5.08 14.32 6.59
N LEU A 106 3.89 13.74 6.37
CA LEU A 106 3.79 12.52 5.58
C LEU A 106 4.11 12.82 4.10
N PRO A 107 4.98 12.03 3.45
CA PRO A 107 5.18 12.15 2.02
C PRO A 107 4.00 11.52 1.25
N GLY A 108 3.60 12.12 0.15
CA GLY A 108 2.75 11.50 -0.86
C GLY A 108 3.60 10.98 -2.02
N PHE A 109 3.20 9.88 -2.63
CA PHE A 109 3.79 9.39 -3.87
C PHE A 109 2.76 9.49 -4.99
N SER A 110 3.07 10.31 -6.02
CA SER A 110 2.16 10.51 -7.16
C SER A 110 2.18 9.34 -8.14
N GLU A 111 3.32 8.68 -8.25
CA GLU A 111 3.50 7.52 -9.11
C GLU A 111 3.31 6.21 -8.33
N ASN A 112 2.41 5.36 -8.81
CA ASN A 112 2.14 4.08 -8.15
C ASN A 112 3.00 2.94 -8.70
N VAL A 113 3.59 3.10 -9.88
CA VAL A 113 4.49 2.12 -10.51
C VAL A 113 5.71 2.86 -11.06
N ILE A 114 6.88 2.50 -10.58
CA ILE A 114 8.16 3.06 -11.02
C ILE A 114 9.13 1.94 -11.39
N PHE A 115 10.12 2.27 -12.21
CA PHE A 115 11.26 1.41 -12.47
C PHE A 115 12.53 2.19 -12.15
N ASP A 116 13.20 1.81 -11.08
CA ASP A 116 14.37 2.52 -10.57
C ASP A 116 15.38 1.53 -9.96
N GLU A 117 16.55 1.44 -10.60
CA GLU A 117 17.60 0.53 -10.18
C GLU A 117 18.27 0.98 -8.87
N GLU A 118 18.38 2.30 -8.64
CA GLU A 118 18.98 2.84 -7.42
C GLU A 118 18.10 2.51 -6.20
N ILE A 119 16.79 2.73 -6.29
CA ILE A 119 15.85 2.35 -5.24
C ILE A 119 15.86 0.85 -5.01
N THR A 120 15.92 0.04 -6.07
CA THR A 120 16.00 -1.41 -5.96
C THR A 120 17.25 -1.87 -5.19
N CYS A 121 18.39 -1.16 -5.35
CA CYS A 121 19.62 -1.47 -4.62
C CYS A 121 19.51 -1.32 -3.10
N TYR A 122 18.60 -0.50 -2.59
CA TYR A 122 18.33 -0.37 -1.16
C TYR A 122 17.14 -1.23 -0.72
N LEU A 123 16.07 -1.26 -1.52
CA LEU A 123 14.83 -1.96 -1.19
C LEU A 123 15.02 -3.47 -1.05
N SER A 124 15.66 -4.11 -2.03
CA SER A 124 15.80 -5.56 -2.06
C SER A 124 16.68 -6.10 -0.92
N PRO A 125 17.89 -5.54 -0.64
CA PRO A 125 18.71 -5.95 0.51
C PRO A 125 18.01 -5.69 1.84
N LEU A 126 17.36 -4.54 2.03
CA LEU A 126 16.63 -4.23 3.26
C LEU A 126 15.54 -5.25 3.53
N HIS A 127 14.73 -5.56 2.50
CA HIS A 127 13.71 -6.59 2.60
C HIS A 127 14.28 -7.95 3.02
N GLU A 128 15.42 -8.36 2.45
CA GLU A 128 16.09 -9.61 2.82
C GLU A 128 16.60 -9.62 4.26
N LEU A 129 17.15 -8.49 4.75
CA LEU A 129 17.59 -8.34 6.14
C LEU A 129 16.43 -8.47 7.12
N VAL A 130 15.31 -7.80 6.84
CA VAL A 130 14.08 -7.91 7.64
C VAL A 130 13.53 -9.34 7.62
N MET A 131 13.42 -9.96 6.45
CA MET A 131 12.91 -11.33 6.32
C MET A 131 13.76 -12.37 7.06
N LYS A 132 15.05 -12.12 7.26
CA LYS A 132 15.96 -13.00 7.99
C LYS A 132 15.97 -12.73 9.49
N GLY A 133 15.31 -11.66 9.96
CA GLY A 133 15.40 -11.21 11.36
C GLY A 133 16.83 -10.85 11.73
N SER A 134 17.58 -10.28 10.78
CA SER A 134 18.98 -9.93 11.00
C SER A 134 19.09 -8.70 11.90
N CYS A 135 19.99 -8.75 12.88
CA CYS A 135 20.41 -7.59 13.70
C CYS A 135 21.64 -6.91 13.09
N GLU A 136 21.83 -6.96 11.78
CA GLU A 136 22.99 -6.40 11.13
C GLU A 136 22.99 -4.87 11.19
N PHE A 137 24.18 -4.34 11.46
CA PHE A 137 24.47 -2.92 11.35
C PHE A 137 24.17 -2.43 9.93
N GLY A 138 23.41 -1.37 9.79
CA GLY A 138 23.07 -0.80 8.48
C GLY A 138 21.63 -1.04 7.99
N LYS A 139 20.82 -1.82 8.73
CA LYS A 139 19.42 -2.01 8.40
C LYS A 139 18.63 -0.70 8.47
N GLU A 140 18.83 0.07 9.52
CA GLU A 140 18.26 1.40 9.70
C GLU A 140 18.78 2.42 8.67
N GLU A 141 20.08 2.42 8.40
CA GLU A 141 20.69 3.28 7.38
C GLU A 141 20.11 2.99 5.99
N ASN A 142 19.92 1.70 5.64
CA ASN A 142 19.31 1.32 4.37
C ASN A 142 17.86 1.80 4.27
N LEU A 143 17.09 1.75 5.37
CA LEU A 143 15.72 2.26 5.41
C LEU A 143 15.71 3.79 5.21
N LEU A 144 16.55 4.52 5.93
CA LEU A 144 16.65 5.98 5.82
C LEU A 144 17.06 6.41 4.41
N LEU A 145 18.04 5.74 3.81
CA LEU A 145 18.46 6.02 2.43
C LEU A 145 17.36 5.72 1.42
N LEU A 146 16.66 4.59 1.56
CA LEU A 146 15.52 4.24 0.73
C LEU A 146 14.42 5.32 0.81
N ILE A 147 14.02 5.71 2.02
CA ILE A 147 12.97 6.73 2.21
C ILE A 147 13.44 8.10 1.70
N SER A 148 14.70 8.47 1.94
CA SER A 148 15.29 9.72 1.43
C SER A 148 15.21 9.80 -0.09
N LEU A 149 15.60 8.73 -0.79
CA LEU A 149 15.54 8.67 -2.25
C LEU A 149 14.10 8.71 -2.77
N LEU A 150 13.21 7.95 -2.15
CA LEU A 150 11.79 7.94 -2.54
C LEU A 150 11.17 9.33 -2.37
N ILE A 151 11.41 10.01 -1.26
CA ILE A 151 10.88 11.37 -1.03
C ILE A 151 11.50 12.36 -2.00
N GLN A 152 12.80 12.28 -2.24
CA GLN A 152 13.52 13.22 -3.11
C GLN A 152 13.08 13.12 -4.58
N GLN A 153 12.86 11.90 -5.07
CA GLN A 153 12.60 11.65 -6.49
C GLN A 153 11.10 11.60 -6.82
N TYR A 154 10.28 11.07 -5.91
CA TYR A 154 8.85 10.78 -6.15
C TYR A 154 7.92 11.38 -5.10
N GLY A 155 8.48 12.11 -4.11
CA GLY A 155 7.70 12.68 -3.01
C GLY A 155 6.99 13.97 -3.42
N GLU A 156 5.71 14.05 -3.07
CA GLU A 156 4.90 15.27 -3.08
C GLU A 156 4.35 15.49 -1.65
N PRO A 157 3.89 16.71 -1.31
CA PRO A 157 3.15 16.90 -0.07
C PRO A 157 1.99 15.90 -0.03
N PHE A 158 1.89 15.11 1.03
CA PHE A 158 0.77 14.21 1.21
C PHE A 158 -0.50 15.03 1.38
N GLU A 159 -1.20 15.26 0.29
CA GLU A 159 -2.58 15.67 0.38
C GLU A 159 -3.35 14.50 1.00
N ASN A 160 -3.74 14.67 2.24
CA ASN A 160 -4.66 13.75 2.89
C ASN A 160 -5.97 13.80 2.09
N CYS A 161 -6.01 13.07 0.98
CA CYS A 161 -7.24 12.78 0.25
C CYS A 161 -8.06 11.72 1.02
N ILE A 162 -8.19 11.90 2.33
CA ILE A 162 -9.47 11.60 2.95
C ILE A 162 -10.35 12.67 2.32
N PRO A 163 -11.30 12.35 1.44
CA PRO A 163 -12.31 13.33 1.09
C PRO A 163 -12.74 13.89 2.43
N ASP A 164 -12.78 15.21 2.60
CA ASP A 164 -13.53 15.83 3.68
C ASP A 164 -14.85 15.05 3.68
N CYS A 165 -14.90 14.00 4.53
CA CYS A 165 -16.05 13.11 4.47
C CYS A 165 -17.18 13.99 4.92
N PRO A 166 -18.08 14.42 4.04
CA PRO A 166 -19.22 15.18 4.48
C PRO A 166 -19.83 14.40 5.64
N ASP A 167 -20.36 15.07 6.65
CA ASP A 167 -20.99 14.44 7.83
C ASP A 167 -21.85 13.23 7.48
N GLU A 168 -22.37 13.20 6.25
CA GLU A 168 -23.15 12.11 5.70
C GLU A 168 -22.36 10.84 5.45
N ILE A 169 -21.11 10.95 4.97
CA ILE A 169 -20.25 9.78 4.74
C ILE A 169 -19.73 9.25 6.07
N GLU A 170 -19.40 10.13 7.01
CA GLU A 170 -19.06 9.72 8.37
C GLU A 170 -20.20 8.93 9.04
N LYS A 171 -21.45 9.40 8.91
CA LYS A 171 -22.63 8.66 9.37
C LYS A 171 -22.77 7.29 8.72
N ALA A 172 -22.48 7.20 7.40
CA ALA A 172 -22.48 5.92 6.68
C ALA A 172 -21.45 4.95 7.25
N CYS A 173 -20.23 5.43 7.49
CA CYS A 173 -19.14 4.64 8.08
C CYS A 173 -19.49 4.17 9.49
N ILE A 174 -19.95 5.06 10.36
CA ILE A 174 -20.36 4.73 11.73
C ILE A 174 -21.49 3.68 11.72
N PHE A 175 -22.47 3.83 10.84
CA PHE A 175 -23.53 2.84 10.71
C PHE A 175 -23.00 1.47 10.31
N MET A 176 -22.10 1.39 9.33
CA MET A 176 -21.49 0.13 8.89
C MET A 176 -20.66 -0.50 10.01
N GLU A 177 -19.89 0.30 10.75
CA GLU A 177 -19.10 -0.18 11.89
C GLU A 177 -19.96 -0.72 13.03
N GLN A 178 -21.06 -0.05 13.33
CA GLN A 178 -21.99 -0.51 14.40
C GLN A 178 -22.73 -1.79 14.04
N HIS A 179 -22.91 -2.07 12.74
CA HIS A 179 -23.68 -3.22 12.24
C HIS A 179 -22.82 -4.21 11.45
N PHE A 180 -21.48 -4.19 11.61
CA PHE A 180 -20.56 -5.03 10.82
C PHE A 180 -20.82 -6.53 10.93
N ALA A 181 -21.41 -6.99 12.05
CA ALA A 181 -21.78 -8.39 12.28
C ALA A 181 -23.17 -8.78 11.73
N GLU A 182 -23.91 -7.81 11.17
CA GLU A 182 -25.27 -7.99 10.68
C GLU A 182 -25.30 -7.96 9.15
N ARG A 183 -26.36 -8.50 8.57
CA ARG A 183 -26.61 -8.36 7.14
C ARG A 183 -27.22 -6.99 6.86
N ILE A 184 -26.38 -6.03 6.47
CA ILE A 184 -26.83 -4.69 6.08
C ILE A 184 -27.00 -4.57 4.58
N TYR A 185 -27.89 -3.67 4.15
CA TYR A 185 -28.18 -3.38 2.75
C TYR A 185 -27.87 -1.92 2.41
N LEU A 186 -27.51 -1.66 1.18
CA LEU A 186 -27.18 -0.33 0.68
C LEU A 186 -28.27 0.72 1.00
N ASP A 187 -29.55 0.32 0.91
CA ASP A 187 -30.67 1.21 1.25
C ASP A 187 -30.70 1.64 2.73
N GLN A 188 -30.21 0.82 3.63
CA GLN A 188 -30.13 1.17 5.06
C GLN A 188 -29.01 2.17 5.30
N ILE A 189 -27.86 1.97 4.68
CA ILE A 189 -26.72 2.89 4.74
C ILE A 189 -27.12 4.26 4.16
N CYS A 190 -27.74 4.26 2.99
CA CYS A 190 -28.22 5.48 2.33
C CYS A 190 -29.21 6.26 3.18
N ARG A 191 -30.14 5.58 3.83
CA ARG A 191 -31.12 6.21 4.73
C ARG A 191 -30.46 6.80 5.97
N CYS A 192 -29.53 6.10 6.57
CA CYS A 192 -28.79 6.58 7.74
C CYS A 192 -27.96 7.82 7.40
N ALA A 193 -27.28 7.79 6.26
CA ALA A 193 -26.43 8.87 5.79
C ALA A 193 -27.20 10.04 5.15
N GLY A 194 -28.48 9.87 4.81
CA GLY A 194 -29.24 10.88 4.07
C GLY A 194 -28.77 11.06 2.61
N LEU A 195 -28.18 10.02 2.01
CA LEU A 195 -27.60 10.06 0.66
C LEU A 195 -28.37 9.17 -0.33
N SER A 196 -28.35 9.53 -1.60
CA SER A 196 -28.79 8.63 -2.67
C SER A 196 -27.76 7.51 -2.87
N LYS A 197 -28.19 6.35 -3.39
CA LYS A 197 -27.30 5.23 -3.74
C LYS A 197 -26.13 5.66 -4.63
N SER A 198 -26.43 6.45 -5.65
CA SER A 198 -25.42 6.93 -6.62
C SER A 198 -24.43 7.89 -5.97
N THR A 199 -24.85 8.71 -5.01
CA THR A 199 -23.98 9.64 -4.29
C THR A 199 -23.09 8.88 -3.31
N LEU A 200 -23.67 7.95 -2.55
CA LEU A 200 -22.93 7.11 -1.62
C LEU A 200 -21.85 6.29 -2.36
N LEU A 201 -22.24 5.56 -3.42
CA LEU A 201 -21.29 4.75 -4.19
C LEU A 201 -20.16 5.59 -4.80
N ARG A 202 -20.46 6.77 -5.35
CA ARG A 202 -19.42 7.67 -5.88
C ARG A 202 -18.47 8.20 -4.80
N ALA A 203 -18.95 8.41 -3.58
CA ALA A 203 -18.11 8.88 -2.48
C ALA A 203 -17.14 7.79 -1.98
N PHE A 204 -17.52 6.51 -2.09
CA PHE A 204 -16.67 5.37 -1.74
C PHE A 204 -15.79 4.87 -2.89
N THR A 205 -15.93 5.38 -4.12
CA THR A 205 -15.12 5.01 -5.30
C THR A 205 -14.14 6.08 -5.72
N LYS A 206 -14.06 7.19 -4.99
CA LYS A 206 -13.02 8.21 -5.13
C LYS A 206 -11.87 7.86 -4.22
#